data_00d5df0870d48b10f4a5da42f574dc79
#
_entry.id   00d5df0870d48b10f4a5da42f574dc79
#
_cell.length_a   1.000
_cell.length_b   1.000
_cell.length_c   1.000
_cell.angle_alpha   90.00
_cell.angle_beta   90.00
_cell.angle_gamma   90.00
#
_symmetry.space_group_name_H-M   'P 1'
#
loop_
_entity.id
_entity.type
_entity.pdbx_description
1 polymer ?
#
loop_
_entity_poly.entity_id
_entity_poly.type
_entity_poly.pdbx_seq_one_letter_code
_entity_poly.pdbx_strand_id
1 'polypeptide(L)'
;MDGFRVDVAHFLVKDLPDELPSWEEIWKLDLNSGTHPLQDRDEVHEVYRQWRQVLNEYDPPRSAVAETFVTPDRRAKYASPDGLGQAFNFDLLMADFDATQFRQVISTNLDLVASSGSSSTWVLSNHDVTRHPTRYGLPPLDGLEVKKDVEWIQAGAPADGIDLDLGSRRARAATMLMLALPGSAYLYQGEELGLHEVGDIPAEHRQDPAFFRGGKNDGLGRDGSRVPLPWTTTGASFGFGEATAHIPQPT
;
A
#
# COMPACT_ATOMS: atom_id res chain seq x y z
N MET A 1 -8.72 -4.95 -21.06
CA MET A 1 -8.48 -4.39 -19.71
C MET A 1 -9.67 -4.75 -18.86
N ASP A 2 -9.45 -5.35 -17.69
CA ASP A 2 -10.53 -5.91 -16.88
C ASP A 2 -10.89 -5.06 -15.66
N GLY A 3 -10.08 -4.04 -15.37
CA GLY A 3 -10.32 -3.09 -14.29
C GLY A 3 -9.22 -2.05 -14.13
N PHE A 4 -9.37 -1.24 -13.09
CA PHE A 4 -8.45 -0.15 -12.75
C PHE A 4 -8.12 -0.14 -11.26
N ARG A 5 -6.86 0.17 -10.91
CA ARG A 5 -6.53 0.78 -9.63
C ARG A 5 -6.68 2.29 -9.79
N VAL A 6 -7.47 2.89 -8.94
CA VAL A 6 -7.66 4.34 -8.88
C VAL A 6 -6.70 4.90 -7.83
N ASP A 7 -5.64 5.53 -8.32
CA ASP A 7 -4.60 6.13 -7.50
C ASP A 7 -5.16 7.33 -6.73
N VAL A 8 -4.80 7.46 -5.45
CA VAL A 8 -5.27 8.53 -4.54
C VAL A 8 -6.74 8.92 -4.73
N ALA A 9 -7.61 7.91 -4.76
CA ALA A 9 -9.02 8.05 -5.10
C ALA A 9 -9.77 9.14 -4.32
N HIS A 10 -9.32 9.43 -3.11
CA HIS A 10 -9.91 10.45 -2.23
C HIS A 10 -9.50 11.88 -2.58
N PHE A 11 -8.58 12.08 -3.55
CA PHE A 11 -8.14 13.41 -3.98
C PHE A 11 -8.79 13.91 -5.29
N LEU A 12 -9.71 13.15 -5.89
CA LEU A 12 -10.22 13.48 -7.22
C LEU A 12 -11.06 14.76 -7.23
N VAL A 13 -11.90 14.98 -6.22
CA VAL A 13 -12.78 16.15 -6.13
C VAL A 13 -12.23 17.13 -5.11
N LYS A 14 -12.19 18.40 -5.50
CA LYS A 14 -11.71 19.52 -4.69
C LYS A 14 -12.73 20.66 -4.69
N ASP A 15 -12.74 21.41 -3.62
CA ASP A 15 -13.52 22.65 -3.45
C ASP A 15 -12.53 23.75 -3.05
N LEU A 16 -11.98 24.40 -4.05
CA LEU A 16 -10.93 25.40 -3.86
C LEU A 16 -11.59 26.79 -3.86
N PRO A 17 -11.47 27.54 -2.77
CA PRO A 17 -11.88 28.95 -2.77
C PRO A 17 -10.97 29.77 -3.69
N ASP A 18 -11.46 30.95 -4.11
CA ASP A 18 -10.70 31.90 -4.95
C ASP A 18 -9.36 32.27 -4.31
N GLU A 19 -9.34 32.44 -3.00
CA GLU A 19 -8.14 32.63 -2.20
C GLU A 19 -7.84 31.36 -1.40
N LEU A 20 -6.74 30.69 -1.73
CA LEU A 20 -6.36 29.42 -1.09
C LEU A 20 -5.91 29.69 0.33
N PRO A 21 -6.44 28.94 1.34
CA PRO A 21 -5.92 29.01 2.69
C PRO A 21 -4.47 28.53 2.76
N SER A 22 -3.76 28.97 3.77
CA SER A 22 -2.40 28.48 4.01
C SER A 22 -2.40 26.98 4.32
N TRP A 23 -1.26 26.32 4.09
CA TRP A 23 -1.10 24.91 4.45
C TRP A 23 -1.38 24.64 5.92
N GLU A 24 -1.00 25.57 6.80
CA GLU A 24 -1.25 25.45 8.24
C GLU A 24 -2.75 25.46 8.58
N GLU A 25 -3.56 26.23 7.89
CA GLU A 25 -5.00 26.25 8.05
C GLU A 25 -5.64 24.98 7.49
N ILE A 26 -5.20 24.52 6.30
CA ILE A 26 -5.70 23.29 5.68
C ILE A 26 -5.44 22.06 6.57
N TRP A 27 -4.25 21.94 7.15
CA TRP A 27 -3.89 20.80 7.99
C TRP A 27 -4.60 20.77 9.35
N LYS A 28 -5.26 21.85 9.77
CA LYS A 28 -6.11 21.88 10.96
C LYS A 28 -7.52 21.35 10.72
N LEU A 29 -7.91 21.21 9.46
CA LEU A 29 -9.24 20.70 9.10
C LEU A 29 -9.32 19.18 9.29
N ASP A 30 -10.52 18.69 9.60
CA ASP A 30 -10.76 17.26 9.68
C ASP A 30 -10.69 16.62 8.29
N LEU A 31 -9.66 15.80 8.09
CA LEU A 31 -9.39 15.11 6.83
C LEU A 31 -10.49 14.12 6.41
N ASN A 32 -11.31 13.67 7.36
CA ASN A 32 -12.36 12.66 7.15
C ASN A 32 -13.78 13.24 7.30
N SER A 33 -13.92 14.56 7.28
CA SER A 33 -15.22 15.23 7.42
C SER A 33 -16.19 15.02 6.25
N GLY A 34 -15.68 14.62 5.08
CA GLY A 34 -16.44 14.60 3.82
C GLY A 34 -16.58 15.98 3.16
N THR A 35 -16.06 17.02 3.79
CA THR A 35 -16.14 18.42 3.34
C THR A 35 -14.76 19.10 3.27
N HIS A 36 -13.68 18.35 3.49
CA HIS A 36 -12.33 18.88 3.39
C HIS A 36 -12.06 19.43 1.97
N PRO A 37 -11.48 20.65 1.81
CA PRO A 37 -11.38 21.28 0.49
C PRO A 37 -10.51 20.51 -0.53
N LEU A 38 -9.55 19.72 -0.06
CA LEU A 38 -8.60 19.03 -0.94
C LEU A 38 -8.82 17.53 -1.07
N GLN A 39 -9.48 16.88 -0.09
CA GLN A 39 -9.56 15.42 -0.08
C GLN A 39 -10.84 14.88 0.55
N ASP A 40 -11.16 13.66 0.20
CA ASP A 40 -12.22 12.83 0.77
C ASP A 40 -13.59 13.56 0.87
N ARG A 41 -13.88 14.33 -0.17
CA ARG A 41 -15.18 15.01 -0.27
C ARG A 41 -16.29 14.02 -0.61
N ASP A 42 -17.46 14.22 -0.04
CA ASP A 42 -18.61 13.33 -0.30
C ASP A 42 -19.03 13.34 -1.77
N GLU A 43 -18.80 14.42 -2.48
CA GLU A 43 -19.10 14.52 -3.93
C GLU A 43 -18.29 13.57 -4.81
N VAL A 44 -17.13 13.09 -4.36
CA VAL A 44 -16.33 12.12 -5.12
C VAL A 44 -17.08 10.82 -5.38
N HIS A 45 -17.97 10.43 -4.46
CA HIS A 45 -18.76 9.20 -4.60
C HIS A 45 -19.77 9.28 -5.74
N GLU A 46 -20.23 10.49 -6.12
CA GLU A 46 -21.07 10.67 -7.29
C GLU A 46 -20.29 10.38 -8.58
N VAL A 47 -19.05 10.83 -8.67
CA VAL A 47 -18.16 10.52 -9.79
C VAL A 47 -17.96 9.00 -9.91
N TYR A 48 -17.71 8.33 -8.79
CA TYR A 48 -17.50 6.87 -8.81
C TYR A 48 -18.77 6.06 -9.10
N ARG A 49 -19.96 6.58 -8.75
CA ARG A 49 -21.23 5.98 -9.22
C ARG A 49 -21.38 6.06 -10.74
N GLN A 50 -21.01 7.18 -11.34
CA GLN A 50 -21.01 7.32 -12.81
C GLN A 50 -20.00 6.36 -13.46
N TRP A 51 -18.80 6.22 -12.91
CA TRP A 51 -17.83 5.23 -13.39
C TRP A 51 -18.35 3.82 -13.26
N ARG A 52 -19.03 3.49 -12.16
CA ARG A 52 -19.66 2.17 -11.95
C ARG A 52 -20.70 1.85 -13.03
N GLN A 53 -21.49 2.83 -13.45
CA GLN A 53 -22.43 2.63 -14.55
C GLN A 53 -21.72 2.20 -15.83
N VAL A 54 -20.65 2.88 -16.21
CA VAL A 54 -19.83 2.53 -17.38
C VAL A 54 -19.17 1.16 -17.22
N LEU A 55 -18.62 0.84 -16.04
CA LEU A 55 -17.99 -0.46 -15.78
C LEU A 55 -19.01 -1.63 -15.87
N ASN A 56 -20.26 -1.38 -15.57
CA ASN A 56 -21.34 -2.35 -15.64
C ASN A 56 -21.88 -2.58 -17.08
N GLU A 57 -21.51 -1.75 -18.06
CA GLU A 57 -21.86 -1.96 -19.47
C GLU A 57 -21.11 -3.13 -20.10
N TYR A 58 -20.05 -3.62 -19.45
CA TYR A 58 -19.26 -4.75 -19.93
C TYR A 58 -19.81 -6.09 -19.43
N ASP A 59 -19.58 -7.17 -20.18
CA ASP A 59 -19.89 -8.54 -19.80
C ASP A 59 -18.61 -9.40 -19.78
N PRO A 60 -18.13 -9.87 -18.63
CA PRO A 60 -18.62 -9.51 -17.28
C PRO A 60 -18.31 -8.04 -16.91
N PRO A 61 -19.04 -7.49 -15.93
CA PRO A 61 -18.76 -6.13 -15.43
C PRO A 61 -17.30 -5.95 -15.02
N ARG A 62 -16.73 -4.77 -15.32
CA ARG A 62 -15.34 -4.48 -14.99
C ARG A 62 -15.19 -4.06 -13.52
N SER A 63 -13.98 -4.25 -12.98
CA SER A 63 -13.66 -3.98 -11.58
C SER A 63 -12.88 -2.67 -11.43
N ALA A 64 -13.00 -2.04 -10.25
CA ALA A 64 -12.10 -0.99 -9.84
C ALA A 64 -11.76 -1.15 -8.37
N VAL A 65 -10.55 -0.72 -7.97
CA VAL A 65 -10.10 -0.70 -6.59
C VAL A 65 -9.57 0.68 -6.24
N ALA A 66 -10.07 1.26 -5.14
CA ALA A 66 -9.60 2.53 -4.64
C ALA A 66 -8.30 2.36 -3.86
N GLU A 67 -7.31 3.19 -4.16
CA GLU A 67 -6.28 3.51 -3.19
C GLU A 67 -6.71 4.74 -2.41
N THR A 68 -6.93 4.57 -1.11
CA THR A 68 -7.43 5.65 -0.26
C THR A 68 -6.94 5.52 1.17
N PHE A 69 -6.47 6.63 1.74
CA PHE A 69 -6.02 6.76 3.14
C PHE A 69 -7.09 7.52 3.94
N VAL A 70 -8.19 6.84 4.22
CA VAL A 70 -9.32 7.36 4.97
C VAL A 70 -9.72 6.40 6.08
N THR A 71 -10.56 6.84 7.01
CA THR A 71 -11.09 5.97 8.07
C THR A 71 -11.87 4.78 7.51
N PRO A 72 -11.99 3.66 8.25
CA PRO A 72 -12.67 2.46 7.78
C PRO A 72 -14.11 2.69 7.28
N ASP A 73 -14.89 3.51 7.97
CA ASP A 73 -16.25 3.88 7.58
C ASP A 73 -16.28 4.68 6.27
N ARG A 74 -15.35 5.60 6.09
CA ARG A 74 -15.18 6.34 4.83
C ARG A 74 -14.75 5.41 3.70
N ARG A 75 -13.80 4.51 3.97
CA ARG A 75 -13.33 3.50 3.00
C ARG A 75 -14.45 2.62 2.47
N ALA A 76 -15.41 2.26 3.31
CA ALA A 76 -16.58 1.49 2.90
C ALA A 76 -17.40 2.18 1.80
N LYS A 77 -17.46 3.51 1.77
CA LYS A 77 -18.14 4.27 0.70
C LYS A 77 -17.48 4.05 -0.66
N TYR A 78 -16.13 4.05 -0.71
CA TYR A 78 -15.37 3.76 -1.95
C TYR A 78 -15.55 2.31 -2.40
N ALA A 79 -15.59 1.38 -1.46
CA ALA A 79 -15.75 -0.05 -1.71
C ALA A 79 -17.20 -0.48 -1.93
N SER A 80 -18.17 0.44 -1.88
CA SER A 80 -19.58 0.10 -2.05
C SER A 80 -19.84 -0.49 -3.45
N PRO A 81 -20.86 -1.37 -3.59
CA PRO A 81 -21.25 -1.93 -4.90
C PRO A 81 -21.61 -0.86 -5.93
N ASP A 82 -22.14 0.29 -5.49
CA ASP A 82 -22.50 1.41 -6.34
C ASP A 82 -21.31 2.33 -6.67
N GLY A 83 -20.18 2.16 -5.95
CA GLY A 83 -18.94 2.89 -6.15
C GLY A 83 -17.92 2.12 -6.95
N LEU A 84 -16.66 2.13 -6.52
CA LEU A 84 -15.58 1.39 -7.19
C LEU A 84 -15.67 -0.12 -6.95
N GLY A 85 -16.38 -0.56 -5.91
CA GLY A 85 -16.58 -1.97 -5.56
C GLY A 85 -15.51 -2.55 -4.67
N GLN A 86 -14.31 -1.97 -4.65
CA GLN A 86 -13.19 -2.37 -3.80
C GLN A 86 -12.39 -1.16 -3.33
N ALA A 87 -11.78 -1.26 -2.15
CA ALA A 87 -10.80 -0.31 -1.64
C ALA A 87 -9.75 -1.06 -0.83
N PHE A 88 -8.47 -0.74 -0.98
CA PHE A 88 -7.39 -1.40 -0.27
C PHE A 88 -7.53 -1.25 1.25
N ASN A 89 -7.36 -2.36 1.95
CA ASN A 89 -7.28 -2.37 3.40
C ASN A 89 -5.82 -2.19 3.83
N PHE A 90 -5.41 -0.94 4.02
CA PHE A 90 -4.07 -0.63 4.48
C PHE A 90 -3.84 -0.87 5.97
N ASP A 91 -4.88 -1.13 6.75
CA ASP A 91 -4.71 -1.49 8.17
C ASP A 91 -3.98 -2.83 8.32
N LEU A 92 -4.30 -3.83 7.46
CA LEU A 92 -3.57 -5.10 7.45
C LEU A 92 -2.14 -4.93 6.91
N LEU A 93 -1.98 -4.14 5.84
CA LEU A 93 -0.67 -3.83 5.28
C LEU A 93 0.25 -3.18 6.32
N MET A 94 -0.30 -2.35 7.20
CA MET A 94 0.46 -1.61 8.20
C MET A 94 0.63 -2.37 9.53
N ALA A 95 -0.06 -3.49 9.71
CA ALA A 95 0.03 -4.30 10.93
C ALA A 95 1.38 -5.01 11.05
N ASP A 96 1.88 -5.12 12.26
CA ASP A 96 2.99 -6.01 12.58
C ASP A 96 2.56 -7.48 12.57
N PHE A 97 3.54 -8.40 12.55
CA PHE A 97 3.25 -9.82 12.70
C PHE A 97 2.88 -10.11 14.17
N ASP A 98 1.69 -9.67 14.53
CA ASP A 98 1.11 -9.81 15.87
C ASP A 98 -0.34 -10.31 15.79
N ALA A 99 -0.63 -11.36 16.56
CA ALA A 99 -1.93 -12.02 16.51
C ALA A 99 -3.09 -11.13 16.98
N THR A 100 -2.84 -10.21 17.91
CA THR A 100 -3.84 -9.28 18.43
C THR A 100 -4.17 -8.22 17.40
N GLN A 101 -3.15 -7.63 16.77
CA GLN A 101 -3.32 -6.65 15.69
C GLN A 101 -4.05 -7.27 14.50
N PHE A 102 -3.62 -8.44 14.04
CA PHE A 102 -4.27 -9.14 12.93
C PHE A 102 -5.75 -9.42 13.24
N ARG A 103 -6.04 -9.96 14.44
CA ARG A 103 -7.42 -10.23 14.85
C ARG A 103 -8.27 -8.97 14.84
N GLN A 104 -7.76 -7.89 15.42
CA GLN A 104 -8.48 -6.63 15.48
C GLN A 104 -8.78 -6.08 14.08
N VAL A 105 -7.77 -5.98 13.21
CA VAL A 105 -7.91 -5.48 11.84
C VAL A 105 -8.91 -6.34 11.05
N ILE A 106 -8.77 -7.66 11.12
CA ILE A 106 -9.64 -8.59 10.40
C ILE A 106 -11.08 -8.48 10.89
N SER A 107 -11.31 -8.53 12.21
CA SER A 107 -12.67 -8.44 12.78
C SER A 107 -13.33 -7.12 12.42
N THR A 108 -12.64 -6.00 12.63
CA THR A 108 -13.18 -4.66 12.30
C THR A 108 -13.56 -4.54 10.82
N ASN A 109 -12.71 -5.09 9.94
CA ASN A 109 -12.99 -5.02 8.51
C ASN A 109 -14.17 -5.92 8.10
N LEU A 110 -14.25 -7.14 8.64
CA LEU A 110 -15.36 -8.05 8.36
C LEU A 110 -16.70 -7.52 8.88
N ASP A 111 -16.72 -6.92 10.06
CA ASP A 111 -17.92 -6.27 10.62
C ASP A 111 -18.39 -5.10 9.73
N LEU A 112 -17.44 -4.30 9.24
CA LEU A 112 -17.74 -3.20 8.33
C LEU A 112 -18.31 -3.69 7.00
N VAL A 113 -17.72 -4.73 6.43
CA VAL A 113 -18.21 -5.38 5.19
C VAL A 113 -19.61 -5.92 5.37
N ALA A 114 -19.87 -6.61 6.49
CA ALA A 114 -21.19 -7.16 6.79
C ALA A 114 -22.27 -6.08 6.89
N SER A 115 -21.93 -4.88 7.39
CA SER A 115 -22.87 -3.77 7.55
C SER A 115 -23.05 -2.93 6.29
N SER A 116 -22.04 -2.82 5.43
CA SER A 116 -22.03 -1.94 4.25
C SER A 116 -22.31 -2.64 2.94
N GLY A 117 -22.25 -3.98 2.89
CA GLY A 117 -22.32 -4.77 1.65
C GLY A 117 -21.12 -4.59 0.72
N SER A 118 -20.06 -3.94 1.18
CA SER A 118 -18.81 -3.78 0.43
C SER A 118 -18.01 -5.10 0.39
N SER A 119 -16.89 -5.12 -0.35
CA SER A 119 -15.95 -6.25 -0.36
C SER A 119 -14.69 -5.92 0.43
N SER A 120 -14.18 -6.88 1.18
CA SER A 120 -12.84 -6.78 1.77
C SER A 120 -11.77 -6.90 0.69
N THR A 121 -10.70 -6.12 0.82
CA THR A 121 -9.56 -6.17 -0.08
C THR A 121 -8.27 -6.19 0.74
N TRP A 122 -7.62 -7.35 0.76
CA TRP A 122 -6.48 -7.63 1.62
C TRP A 122 -5.16 -7.45 0.87
N VAL A 123 -4.17 -6.86 1.53
CA VAL A 123 -2.85 -6.58 0.98
C VAL A 123 -1.81 -6.54 2.09
N LEU A 124 -0.61 -7.10 1.84
CA LEU A 124 0.50 -7.12 2.80
C LEU A 124 1.71 -6.28 2.35
N SER A 125 1.87 -6.05 1.06
CA SER A 125 2.92 -5.20 0.49
C SER A 125 2.42 -4.44 -0.72
N ASN A 126 3.05 -3.33 -1.02
CA ASN A 126 2.88 -2.58 -2.26
C ASN A 126 4.18 -1.84 -2.62
N HIS A 127 4.15 -1.00 -3.65
CA HIS A 127 5.30 -0.24 -4.13
C HIS A 127 5.65 1.01 -3.28
N ASP A 128 4.91 1.28 -2.21
CA ASP A 128 5.08 2.48 -1.37
C ASP A 128 5.56 2.16 0.05
N VAL A 129 5.60 0.87 0.41
CA VAL A 129 6.03 0.43 1.75
C VAL A 129 7.10 -0.65 1.65
N THR A 130 7.91 -0.75 2.69
CA THR A 130 8.89 -1.83 2.86
C THR A 130 8.20 -3.19 2.75
N ARG A 131 8.78 -4.11 2.00
CA ARG A 131 8.25 -5.46 1.80
C ARG A 131 8.03 -6.17 3.13
N HIS A 132 6.89 -6.82 3.30
CA HIS A 132 6.51 -7.44 4.57
C HIS A 132 7.47 -8.55 5.06
N PRO A 133 8.20 -9.33 4.21
CA PRO A 133 9.22 -10.24 4.72
C PRO A 133 10.31 -9.50 5.52
N THR A 134 10.77 -8.35 5.05
CA THR A 134 11.71 -7.51 5.79
C THR A 134 11.09 -6.93 7.05
N ARG A 135 9.90 -6.33 6.96
CA ARG A 135 9.20 -5.76 8.14
C ARG A 135 9.02 -6.77 9.26
N TYR A 136 8.67 -7.99 8.91
CA TYR A 136 8.44 -9.06 9.91
C TYR A 136 9.72 -9.68 10.45
N GLY A 137 10.86 -9.45 9.78
CA GLY A 137 12.18 -9.85 10.24
C GLY A 137 12.88 -8.80 11.13
N LEU A 138 12.40 -7.56 11.12
CA LEU A 138 12.93 -6.51 11.99
C LEU A 138 12.60 -6.78 13.45
N PRO A 139 13.49 -6.41 14.40
CA PRO A 139 13.20 -6.53 15.82
C PRO A 139 11.98 -5.69 16.21
N PRO A 140 11.22 -6.10 17.22
CA PRO A 140 10.13 -5.28 17.75
C PRO A 140 10.70 -3.97 18.31
N LEU A 141 9.98 -2.86 18.08
CA LEU A 141 10.25 -1.61 18.76
C LEU A 141 9.42 -1.55 20.04
N ASP A 142 10.09 -1.34 21.18
CA ASP A 142 9.40 -1.24 22.45
C ASP A 142 8.61 0.08 22.52
N GLY A 143 7.29 -0.05 22.57
CA GLY A 143 6.39 0.99 23.03
C GLY A 143 6.11 2.15 22.07
N LEU A 144 6.24 1.99 20.75
CA LEU A 144 6.19 3.12 19.85
C LEU A 144 5.08 3.07 18.78
N GLU A 145 4.51 4.26 18.56
CA GLU A 145 3.68 4.60 17.40
C GLU A 145 4.47 4.66 16.08
N VAL A 146 5.80 4.66 16.14
CA VAL A 146 6.67 4.72 14.96
C VAL A 146 6.90 3.34 14.40
N LYS A 147 6.73 3.21 13.10
CA LYS A 147 6.93 1.96 12.38
C LYS A 147 8.41 1.62 12.30
N LYS A 148 8.77 0.44 12.75
CA LYS A 148 10.15 -0.08 12.76
C LYS A 148 10.82 -0.08 11.37
N ASP A 149 10.05 -0.26 10.31
CA ASP A 149 10.56 -0.19 8.93
C ASP A 149 10.93 1.23 8.50
N VAL A 150 10.19 2.24 8.97
CA VAL A 150 10.52 3.65 8.74
C VAL A 150 11.84 4.01 9.43
N GLU A 151 12.01 3.62 10.71
CA GLU A 151 13.28 3.83 11.42
C GLU A 151 14.45 3.09 10.75
N TRP A 152 14.23 1.86 10.31
CA TRP A 152 15.23 1.08 9.61
C TRP A 152 15.67 1.75 8.30
N ILE A 153 14.72 2.25 7.49
CA ILE A 153 15.01 3.00 6.26
C ILE A 153 15.75 4.30 6.58
N GLN A 154 15.32 5.04 7.61
CA GLN A 154 15.98 6.28 8.03
C GLN A 154 17.42 6.06 8.55
N ALA A 155 17.68 4.89 9.11
CA ALA A 155 19.01 4.47 9.53
C ALA A 155 19.92 4.00 8.38
N GLY A 156 19.45 4.05 7.14
CA GLY A 156 20.18 3.61 5.96
C GLY A 156 19.98 2.13 5.61
N ALA A 157 18.91 1.52 6.09
CA ALA A 157 18.53 0.13 5.85
C ALA A 157 19.67 -0.88 6.12
N PRO A 158 20.29 -0.87 7.30
CA PRO A 158 21.43 -1.73 7.59
C PRO A 158 21.04 -3.22 7.47
N ALA A 159 21.94 -4.02 6.90
CA ALA A 159 21.72 -5.47 6.75
C ALA A 159 21.73 -6.22 8.09
N ASP A 160 22.50 -5.73 9.05
CA ASP A 160 22.55 -6.25 10.40
C ASP A 160 21.30 -5.84 11.22
N GLY A 161 20.78 -6.78 11.99
CA GLY A 161 19.59 -6.57 12.80
C GLY A 161 18.29 -7.07 12.18
N ILE A 162 18.31 -7.59 10.96
CA ILE A 162 17.17 -8.26 10.35
C ILE A 162 17.35 -9.78 10.43
N ASP A 163 16.37 -10.47 10.97
CA ASP A 163 16.28 -11.94 10.85
C ASP A 163 15.49 -12.29 9.58
N LEU A 164 16.20 -12.44 8.45
CA LEU A 164 15.61 -12.73 7.14
C LEU A 164 14.85 -14.07 7.14
N ASP A 165 15.37 -15.09 7.82
CA ASP A 165 14.71 -16.39 7.89
C ASP A 165 13.41 -16.34 8.69
N LEU A 166 13.43 -15.65 9.82
CA LEU A 166 12.21 -15.42 10.62
C LEU A 166 11.20 -14.58 9.84
N GLY A 167 11.66 -13.51 9.19
CA GLY A 167 10.86 -12.64 8.34
C GLY A 167 10.16 -13.41 7.23
N SER A 168 10.88 -14.25 6.52
CA SER A 168 10.35 -15.12 5.46
C SER A 168 9.31 -16.12 5.99
N ARG A 169 9.55 -16.76 7.14
CA ARG A 169 8.58 -17.68 7.76
C ARG A 169 7.30 -16.94 8.17
N ARG A 170 7.43 -15.76 8.78
CA ARG A 170 6.29 -14.91 9.18
C ARG A 170 5.51 -14.41 7.98
N ALA A 171 6.20 -13.98 6.92
CA ALA A 171 5.59 -13.54 5.68
C ALA A 171 4.74 -14.64 5.05
N ARG A 172 5.27 -15.86 4.95
CA ARG A 172 4.50 -17.02 4.44
C ARG A 172 3.25 -17.30 5.28
N ALA A 173 3.36 -17.25 6.61
CA ALA A 173 2.22 -17.44 7.49
C ALA A 173 1.16 -16.34 7.31
N ALA A 174 1.57 -15.08 7.20
CA ALA A 174 0.67 -13.94 6.97
C ALA A 174 -0.02 -14.04 5.60
N THR A 175 0.72 -14.41 4.55
CA THR A 175 0.16 -14.61 3.21
C THR A 175 -0.85 -15.76 3.19
N MET A 176 -0.55 -16.87 3.86
CA MET A 176 -1.51 -17.98 4.01
C MET A 176 -2.78 -17.54 4.73
N LEU A 177 -2.65 -16.76 5.80
CA LEU A 177 -3.80 -16.19 6.51
C LEU A 177 -4.59 -15.28 5.58
N MET A 178 -3.95 -14.34 4.91
CA MET A 178 -4.59 -13.41 3.99
C MET A 178 -5.39 -14.13 2.89
N LEU A 179 -4.80 -15.16 2.28
CA LEU A 179 -5.46 -15.95 1.23
C LEU A 179 -6.63 -16.81 1.73
N ALA A 180 -6.72 -17.05 3.03
CA ALA A 180 -7.83 -17.78 3.65
C ALA A 180 -8.99 -16.85 4.06
N LEU A 181 -8.81 -15.52 4.02
CA LEU A 181 -9.86 -14.57 4.37
C LEU A 181 -10.87 -14.40 3.23
N PRO A 182 -12.13 -14.10 3.55
CA PRO A 182 -13.12 -13.79 2.53
C PRO A 182 -12.82 -12.43 1.87
N GLY A 183 -13.09 -12.32 0.55
CA GLY A 183 -12.86 -11.10 -0.22
C GLY A 183 -11.77 -11.26 -1.27
N SER A 184 -11.15 -10.16 -1.66
CA SER A 184 -10.08 -10.12 -2.66
C SER A 184 -8.73 -10.00 -1.99
N ALA A 185 -7.75 -10.78 -2.44
CA ALA A 185 -6.35 -10.69 -2.02
C ALA A 185 -5.50 -10.12 -3.16
N TYR A 186 -4.68 -9.13 -2.86
CA TYR A 186 -3.72 -8.54 -3.78
C TYR A 186 -2.31 -8.93 -3.37
N LEU A 187 -1.59 -9.55 -4.29
CA LEU A 187 -0.19 -9.91 -4.12
C LEU A 187 0.67 -8.88 -4.87
N TYR A 188 1.60 -8.28 -4.18
CA TYR A 188 2.57 -7.42 -4.81
C TYR A 188 3.66 -8.26 -5.47
N GLN A 189 4.05 -7.89 -6.69
CA GLN A 189 5.09 -8.60 -7.45
C GLN A 189 6.36 -8.82 -6.61
N GLY A 190 6.86 -10.05 -6.60
CA GLY A 190 7.98 -10.50 -5.78
C GLY A 190 7.59 -11.11 -4.43
N GLU A 191 6.33 -11.00 -3.98
CA GLU A 191 5.85 -11.74 -2.81
C GLU A 191 5.88 -13.25 -3.05
N GLU A 192 5.57 -13.69 -4.27
CA GLU A 192 5.63 -15.09 -4.70
C GLU A 192 7.04 -15.67 -4.64
N LEU A 193 8.06 -14.83 -4.70
CA LEU A 193 9.47 -15.19 -4.56
C LEU A 193 9.97 -15.04 -3.13
N GLY A 194 9.17 -14.45 -2.23
CA GLY A 194 9.57 -14.12 -0.88
C GLY A 194 10.63 -13.00 -0.81
N LEU A 195 10.63 -12.10 -1.79
CA LEU A 195 11.64 -11.03 -1.87
C LEU A 195 11.60 -10.13 -0.64
N HIS A 196 12.78 -9.89 -0.08
CA HIS A 196 13.03 -8.87 0.91
C HIS A 196 13.19 -7.48 0.28
N GLU A 197 13.15 -6.44 1.11
CA GLU A 197 13.51 -5.09 0.70
C GLU A 197 14.98 -5.01 0.35
N VAL A 198 15.33 -4.30 -0.74
CA VAL A 198 16.72 -4.05 -1.12
C VAL A 198 17.14 -2.69 -0.58
N GLY A 199 17.82 -2.68 0.55
CA GLY A 199 18.22 -1.44 1.24
C GLY A 199 19.51 -0.81 0.72
N ASP A 200 20.43 -1.60 0.18
CA ASP A 200 21.80 -1.24 -0.16
C ASP A 200 21.98 -0.75 -1.61
N ILE A 201 20.93 -0.24 -2.23
CA ILE A 201 21.01 0.34 -3.58
C ILE A 201 21.94 1.56 -3.55
N PRO A 202 23.01 1.60 -4.37
CA PRO A 202 23.91 2.74 -4.47
C PRO A 202 23.16 4.03 -4.85
N ALA A 203 23.60 5.17 -4.32
CA ALA A 203 22.93 6.46 -4.50
C ALA A 203 22.76 6.83 -5.98
N GLU A 204 23.75 6.49 -6.83
CA GLU A 204 23.74 6.76 -8.28
C GLU A 204 22.72 5.91 -9.06
N HIS A 205 22.20 4.85 -8.47
CA HIS A 205 21.17 3.99 -9.06
C HIS A 205 19.75 4.28 -8.54
N ARG A 206 19.62 5.13 -7.53
CA ARG A 206 18.31 5.48 -6.99
C ARG A 206 17.54 6.39 -7.94
N GLN A 207 16.23 6.18 -8.00
CA GLN A 207 15.34 6.88 -8.94
C GLN A 207 14.12 7.51 -8.26
N ASP A 208 13.78 7.09 -7.04
CA ASP A 208 12.63 7.66 -6.35
C ASP A 208 12.87 9.13 -6.01
N PRO A 209 11.97 10.05 -6.44
CA PRO A 209 12.04 11.46 -6.08
C PRO A 209 12.13 11.73 -4.58
N ALA A 210 11.62 10.83 -3.73
CA ALA A 210 11.72 10.96 -2.28
C ALA A 210 13.17 10.98 -1.81
N PHE A 211 14.04 10.15 -2.39
CA PHE A 211 15.47 10.14 -2.09
C PHE A 211 16.14 11.49 -2.39
N PHE A 212 15.79 12.11 -3.52
CA PHE A 212 16.40 13.38 -3.96
C PHE A 212 15.85 14.62 -3.25
N ARG A 213 14.67 14.54 -2.64
CA ARG A 213 14.13 15.67 -1.87
C ARG A 213 14.85 15.91 -0.56
N GLY A 214 15.64 14.95 -0.07
CA GLY A 214 16.51 15.12 1.09
C GLY A 214 15.79 15.42 2.40
N GLY A 215 14.54 15.00 2.52
CA GLY A 215 13.76 15.15 3.75
C GLY A 215 14.24 14.16 4.83
N LYS A 216 14.30 14.63 6.09
CA LYS A 216 14.65 13.76 7.23
C LYS A 216 13.72 12.56 7.41
N ASN A 217 12.53 12.58 6.78
CA ASN A 217 11.51 11.58 6.91
C ASN A 217 11.44 10.61 5.71
N ASP A 218 12.10 10.92 4.59
CA ASP A 218 11.99 10.14 3.36
C ASP A 218 13.08 9.06 3.21
N GLY A 219 14.15 9.14 4.03
CA GLY A 219 15.20 8.12 4.09
C GLY A 219 15.79 7.77 2.72
N LEU A 220 15.78 6.48 2.39
CA LEU A 220 16.30 5.95 1.13
C LEU A 220 15.30 5.98 -0.04
N GLY A 221 14.08 6.48 0.17
CA GLY A 221 13.01 6.36 -0.81
C GLY A 221 12.46 4.93 -0.91
N ARG A 222 11.74 4.64 -2.00
CA ARG A 222 11.00 3.39 -2.21
C ARG A 222 11.62 2.46 -3.25
N ASP A 223 12.83 2.77 -3.74
CA ASP A 223 13.49 1.99 -4.79
C ASP A 223 13.68 0.52 -4.40
N GLY A 224 13.90 0.25 -3.11
CA GLY A 224 14.13 -1.08 -2.58
C GLY A 224 12.96 -2.04 -2.76
N SER A 225 11.73 -1.54 -2.72
CA SER A 225 10.52 -2.33 -3.02
C SER A 225 10.24 -2.44 -4.52
N ARG A 226 10.91 -1.65 -5.36
CA ARG A 226 10.65 -1.49 -6.80
C ARG A 226 11.72 -2.09 -7.71
N VAL A 227 12.65 -2.86 -7.14
CA VAL A 227 13.68 -3.53 -7.91
C VAL A 227 13.08 -4.46 -8.98
N PRO A 228 13.70 -4.58 -10.18
CA PRO A 228 13.27 -5.52 -11.18
C PRO A 228 13.31 -6.95 -10.65
N LEU A 229 12.31 -7.76 -11.00
CA LEU A 229 12.19 -9.12 -10.49
C LEU A 229 13.27 -10.04 -11.10
N PRO A 230 13.92 -10.90 -10.29
CA PRO A 230 14.77 -11.97 -10.80
C PRO A 230 13.89 -13.11 -11.35
N TRP A 231 14.11 -13.49 -12.60
CA TRP A 231 13.46 -14.64 -13.25
C TRP A 231 14.37 -15.88 -13.30
N THR A 232 15.68 -15.66 -13.16
CA THR A 232 16.71 -16.69 -13.12
C THR A 232 17.71 -16.34 -12.01
N THR A 233 18.54 -17.30 -11.65
CA THR A 233 19.58 -17.11 -10.61
C THR A 233 20.90 -16.55 -11.15
N THR A 234 21.01 -16.31 -12.44
CA THR A 234 22.26 -15.86 -13.10
C THR A 234 21.94 -14.99 -14.32
N GLY A 235 22.93 -14.24 -14.78
CA GLY A 235 22.81 -13.38 -15.97
C GLY A 235 22.78 -11.90 -15.63
N ALA A 236 22.96 -11.04 -16.64
CA ALA A 236 23.12 -9.59 -16.47
C ALA A 236 21.90 -8.89 -15.84
N SER A 237 20.69 -9.43 -16.02
CA SER A 237 19.46 -8.92 -15.45
C SER A 237 18.59 -10.05 -14.90
N PHE A 238 19.19 -11.11 -14.43
CA PHE A 238 18.51 -12.29 -13.88
C PHE A 238 17.32 -12.75 -14.74
N GLY A 239 17.52 -12.78 -16.07
CA GLY A 239 16.51 -13.22 -17.04
C GLY A 239 15.41 -12.20 -17.35
N PHE A 240 15.43 -10.99 -16.78
CA PHE A 240 14.45 -9.96 -17.08
C PHE A 240 14.63 -9.38 -18.50
N GLY A 241 15.85 -9.38 -19.01
CA GLY A 241 16.19 -8.94 -20.35
C GLY A 241 17.67 -9.15 -20.66
N GLU A 242 18.12 -8.73 -21.86
CA GLU A 242 19.52 -8.80 -22.26
C GLU A 242 20.35 -7.63 -21.73
N ALA A 243 19.71 -6.51 -21.44
CA ALA A 243 20.35 -5.30 -20.88
C ALA A 243 20.44 -5.37 -19.35
N THR A 244 21.34 -4.58 -18.78
CA THR A 244 21.42 -4.40 -17.33
C THR A 244 20.12 -3.77 -16.81
N ALA A 245 19.63 -4.23 -15.68
CA ALA A 245 18.47 -3.64 -15.01
C ALA A 245 18.73 -2.18 -14.60
N HIS A 246 17.71 -1.36 -14.64
CA HIS A 246 17.80 0.09 -14.32
C HIS A 246 18.06 0.34 -12.83
N ILE A 247 17.66 -0.57 -11.96
CA ILE A 247 18.00 -0.62 -10.53
C ILE A 247 18.65 -1.98 -10.26
N PRO A 248 19.72 -2.07 -9.45
CA PRO A 248 20.34 -3.34 -9.09
C PRO A 248 19.31 -4.31 -8.50
N GLN A 249 19.33 -5.54 -8.98
CA GLN A 249 18.48 -6.61 -8.50
C GLN A 249 19.13 -7.29 -7.29
N PRO A 250 18.33 -7.86 -6.36
CA PRO A 250 18.87 -8.67 -5.28
C PRO A 250 19.56 -9.91 -5.81
N THR A 251 20.70 -10.26 -5.22
CA THR A 251 21.49 -11.47 -5.53
C THR A 251 21.14 -12.60 -4.56
#